data_d3d5fe07f139bce0d48a7d3db7f284c5
#
_entry.id   d3d5fe07f139bce0d48a7d3db7f284c5
#
_cell.length_a   1.000
_cell.length_b   1.000
_cell.length_c   1.000
_cell.angle_alpha   90.00
_cell.angle_beta   90.00
_cell.angle_gamma   90.00
#
_symmetry.space_group_name_H-M   'P 1'
#
loop_
_entity.id
_entity.type
_entity.pdbx_description
1 polymer ?
#
loop_
_entity_poly.entity_id
_entity_poly.type
_entity_poly.pdbx_seq_one_letter_code
_entity_poly.pdbx_strand_id
1 'polypeptide(L)'
;METPANLSEALNRASLDKFHIRSMIVAGMGFFTDAYDLFIIGVALVLIKNEFHPTAFEVGLVGSTSLLAAFIGAFLFGWIADKFGRKSVYGVEATVMALAAIASALSPNIIWLIIFRFILGIAIGGDYPVSAVIMSEYANVKDRGKLVGMVFSMQAVGLVAGPLVALLLLVSGIPHDLAWRLMLALGAIPAASVIYLRRKMPESPRYLSRVKGQTEQAASQLRAYTEGKIAVEVKNEGRVQAGLSKYILTLIGTAGTWFVFDYAYYGNSISTPLILKAVAPNASLITSTLLTLLIFLVAAVPGYILAFLFMDRIGHKRLQLIGFVCMGLAFLAIGVVPGITKEIVPFIIIYGISYFFAEFGPNTTTFVLSAELYPVNLRTTGHGLSAGVAKMGAFIGVFLFPIIQAALGLNGTLKITFVFALVGCGLTLLLPEPAGRSLEEVSHEDQYMVPLSAPEPVAVGD
;
A
#
# COMPACT_ATOMS: atom_id res chain seq x y z
N MET A 1 28.32 1.60 25.69
CA MET A 1 27.57 2.27 24.60
C MET A 1 27.29 3.67 25.09
N GLU A 2 27.64 4.68 24.31
CA GLU A 2 27.28 6.06 24.63
C GLU A 2 25.76 6.20 24.65
N THR A 3 25.23 6.94 25.62
CA THR A 3 23.80 7.28 25.70
C THR A 3 23.42 8.08 24.46
N PRO A 4 22.34 7.71 23.72
CA PRO A 4 21.92 8.47 22.54
C PRO A 4 21.66 9.92 22.89
N ALA A 5 22.15 10.84 22.05
CA ALA A 5 22.09 12.28 22.32
C ALA A 5 20.66 12.84 22.27
N ASN A 6 19.75 12.19 21.51
CA ASN A 6 18.36 12.60 21.37
C ASN A 6 17.44 11.42 21.00
N LEU A 7 16.13 11.69 20.93
CA LEU A 7 15.10 10.69 20.64
C LEU A 7 15.25 10.05 19.25
N SER A 8 15.54 10.87 18.23
CA SER A 8 15.71 10.38 16.86
C SER A 8 16.91 9.45 16.76
N GLU A 9 18.02 9.79 17.40
CA GLU A 9 19.21 8.93 17.45
C GLU A 9 18.95 7.63 18.19
N ALA A 10 18.20 7.66 19.29
CA ALA A 10 17.82 6.46 20.03
C ALA A 10 17.01 5.48 19.17
N LEU A 11 16.06 5.98 18.41
CA LEU A 11 15.26 5.19 17.47
C LEU A 11 16.13 4.66 16.31
N ASN A 12 17.00 5.50 15.75
CA ASN A 12 17.88 5.14 14.63
C ASN A 12 18.85 3.99 14.98
N ARG A 13 19.29 3.90 16.25
CA ARG A 13 20.21 2.87 16.75
C ARG A 13 19.52 1.68 17.40
N ALA A 14 18.19 1.73 17.58
CA ALA A 14 17.45 0.66 18.25
C ALA A 14 17.61 -0.68 17.53
N SER A 15 17.74 -1.76 18.27
CA SER A 15 17.69 -3.13 17.73
C SER A 15 16.26 -3.55 17.42
N LEU A 16 16.10 -4.44 16.44
CA LEU A 16 14.80 -5.07 16.19
C LEU A 16 14.33 -5.83 17.44
N ASP A 17 13.07 -5.60 17.83
CA ASP A 17 12.44 -6.23 18.97
C ASP A 17 11.00 -6.65 18.67
N LYS A 18 10.39 -7.38 19.58
CA LYS A 18 9.01 -7.89 19.50
C LYS A 18 7.98 -6.78 19.22
N PHE A 19 8.20 -5.58 19.76
CA PHE A 19 7.28 -4.46 19.51
C PHE A 19 7.27 -4.03 18.04
N HIS A 20 8.42 -4.07 17.35
CA HIS A 20 8.50 -3.79 15.92
C HIS A 20 7.70 -4.80 15.10
N ILE A 21 7.85 -6.10 15.40
CA ILE A 21 7.11 -7.16 14.70
C ILE A 21 5.61 -7.06 14.99
N ARG A 22 5.23 -6.79 16.25
CA ARG A 22 3.82 -6.56 16.60
C ARG A 22 3.25 -5.34 15.86
N SER A 23 3.98 -4.24 15.83
CA SER A 23 3.56 -3.02 15.14
C SER A 23 3.43 -3.26 13.63
N MET A 24 4.36 -4.02 13.03
CA MET A 24 4.33 -4.41 11.64
C MET A 24 3.07 -5.24 11.30
N ILE A 25 2.73 -6.24 12.11
CA ILE A 25 1.53 -7.05 11.90
C ILE A 25 0.26 -6.17 12.03
N VAL A 26 0.18 -5.34 13.08
CA VAL A 26 -0.96 -4.45 13.31
C VAL A 26 -1.14 -3.45 12.17
N ALA A 27 -0.05 -2.89 11.65
CA ALA A 27 -0.08 -2.01 10.49
C ALA A 27 -0.43 -2.77 9.20
N GLY A 28 0.16 -3.95 8.99
CA GLY A 28 0.00 -4.74 7.77
C GLY A 28 -1.40 -5.33 7.55
N MET A 29 -2.21 -5.50 8.62
CA MET A 29 -3.54 -6.10 8.47
C MET A 29 -4.49 -5.27 7.59
N GLY A 30 -4.31 -3.96 7.48
CA GLY A 30 -5.05 -3.14 6.54
C GLY A 30 -4.69 -3.46 5.09
N PHE A 31 -3.42 -3.70 4.80
CA PHE A 31 -2.95 -4.12 3.46
C PHE A 31 -3.41 -5.53 3.11
N PHE A 32 -3.53 -6.41 4.10
CA PHE A 32 -4.21 -7.69 3.91
C PHE A 32 -5.67 -7.45 3.45
N THR A 33 -6.41 -6.60 4.14
CA THR A 33 -7.82 -6.30 3.81
C THR A 33 -7.95 -5.68 2.42
N ASP A 34 -7.07 -4.73 2.07
CA ASP A 34 -7.04 -4.06 0.77
C ASP A 34 -6.85 -5.08 -0.37
N ALA A 35 -5.80 -5.88 -0.30
CA ALA A 35 -5.53 -6.88 -1.33
C ALA A 35 -6.61 -7.95 -1.39
N TYR A 36 -7.14 -8.40 -0.25
CA TYR A 36 -8.27 -9.32 -0.23
C TYR A 36 -9.47 -8.75 -0.98
N ASP A 37 -9.88 -7.50 -0.67
CA ASP A 37 -11.04 -6.87 -1.30
C ASP A 37 -10.86 -6.70 -2.81
N LEU A 38 -9.69 -6.23 -3.24
CA LEU A 38 -9.40 -5.98 -4.65
C LEU A 38 -9.39 -7.24 -5.52
N PHE A 39 -9.03 -8.39 -4.95
CA PHE A 39 -8.96 -9.64 -5.73
C PHE A 39 -10.20 -10.51 -5.59
N ILE A 40 -10.87 -10.49 -4.43
CA ILE A 40 -12.13 -11.23 -4.26
C ILE A 40 -13.26 -10.64 -5.10
N ILE A 41 -13.29 -9.31 -5.31
CA ILE A 41 -14.34 -8.66 -6.08
C ILE A 41 -14.37 -9.12 -7.54
N GLY A 42 -13.23 -9.45 -8.12
CA GLY A 42 -13.14 -9.96 -9.49
C GLY A 42 -13.95 -11.25 -9.69
N VAL A 43 -13.93 -12.15 -8.71
CA VAL A 43 -14.73 -13.38 -8.71
C VAL A 43 -16.18 -13.10 -8.32
N ALA A 44 -16.39 -12.30 -7.26
CA ALA A 44 -17.72 -11.94 -6.78
C ALA A 44 -18.56 -11.25 -7.85
N LEU A 45 -17.96 -10.39 -8.69
CA LEU A 45 -18.64 -9.70 -9.80
C LEU A 45 -19.29 -10.66 -10.80
N VAL A 46 -18.69 -11.83 -11.03
CA VAL A 46 -19.29 -12.84 -11.92
C VAL A 46 -20.60 -13.35 -11.35
N LEU A 47 -20.69 -13.55 -10.02
CA LEU A 47 -21.88 -14.00 -9.32
C LEU A 47 -22.91 -12.87 -9.19
N ILE A 48 -22.48 -11.66 -8.85
CA ILE A 48 -23.31 -10.46 -8.71
C ILE A 48 -24.03 -10.13 -10.03
N LYS A 49 -23.40 -10.36 -11.18
CA LYS A 49 -24.04 -10.17 -12.50
C LYS A 49 -25.28 -11.03 -12.68
N ASN A 50 -25.29 -12.22 -12.12
CA ASN A 50 -26.42 -13.15 -12.23
C ASN A 50 -27.60 -12.77 -11.31
N GLU A 51 -27.33 -12.03 -10.21
CA GLU A 51 -28.34 -11.61 -9.25
C GLU A 51 -28.97 -10.25 -9.59
N PHE A 52 -28.11 -9.25 -9.84
CA PHE A 52 -28.57 -7.87 -10.01
C PHE A 52 -28.68 -7.43 -11.48
N HIS A 53 -28.21 -8.24 -12.44
CA HIS A 53 -28.20 -7.91 -13.87
C HIS A 53 -27.70 -6.50 -14.19
N PRO A 54 -26.54 -6.09 -13.62
CA PRO A 54 -26.03 -4.73 -13.78
C PRO A 54 -25.62 -4.46 -15.22
N THR A 55 -25.71 -3.19 -15.62
CA THR A 55 -25.14 -2.69 -16.87
C THR A 55 -23.61 -2.82 -16.86
N ALA A 56 -22.98 -2.80 -18.04
CA ALA A 56 -21.53 -2.82 -18.14
C ALA A 56 -20.86 -1.66 -17.38
N PHE A 57 -21.51 -0.50 -17.36
CA PHE A 57 -21.05 0.68 -16.61
C PHE A 57 -21.10 0.44 -15.09
N GLU A 58 -22.18 -0.10 -14.56
CA GLU A 58 -22.29 -0.43 -13.13
C GLU A 58 -21.29 -1.51 -12.69
N VAL A 59 -21.03 -2.50 -13.54
CA VAL A 59 -19.97 -3.50 -13.31
C VAL A 59 -18.61 -2.83 -13.20
N GLY A 60 -18.31 -1.91 -14.10
CA GLY A 60 -17.08 -1.11 -14.06
C GLY A 60 -16.97 -0.29 -12.78
N LEU A 61 -18.07 0.35 -12.35
CA LEU A 61 -18.10 1.11 -11.10
C LEU A 61 -17.87 0.21 -9.89
N VAL A 62 -18.55 -0.92 -9.76
CA VAL A 62 -18.33 -1.83 -8.63
C VAL A 62 -16.87 -2.28 -8.53
N GLY A 63 -16.23 -2.59 -9.66
CA GLY A 63 -14.83 -3.01 -9.69
C GLY A 63 -13.82 -1.91 -9.37
N SER A 64 -14.14 -0.65 -9.67
CA SER A 64 -13.15 0.44 -9.62
C SER A 64 -13.44 1.55 -8.60
N THR A 65 -14.66 1.64 -8.07
CA THR A 65 -15.07 2.74 -7.16
C THR A 65 -14.21 2.81 -5.89
N SER A 66 -13.80 1.67 -5.33
CA SER A 66 -12.92 1.66 -4.15
C SER A 66 -11.55 2.25 -4.44
N LEU A 67 -11.01 2.07 -5.66
CA LEU A 67 -9.74 2.67 -6.08
C LEU A 67 -9.85 4.20 -6.21
N LEU A 68 -10.95 4.67 -6.84
CA LEU A 68 -11.21 6.11 -6.93
C LEU A 68 -11.39 6.74 -5.55
N ALA A 69 -12.13 6.09 -4.66
CA ALA A 69 -12.34 6.57 -3.30
C ALA A 69 -11.07 6.55 -2.46
N ALA A 70 -10.17 5.58 -2.70
CA ALA A 70 -8.88 5.50 -2.02
C ALA A 70 -7.96 6.70 -2.34
N PHE A 71 -8.07 7.30 -3.53
CA PHE A 71 -7.40 8.57 -3.82
C PHE A 71 -7.80 9.65 -2.80
N ILE A 72 -9.10 9.82 -2.57
CA ILE A 72 -9.63 10.81 -1.62
C ILE A 72 -9.18 10.47 -0.18
N GLY A 73 -9.31 9.21 0.20
CA GLY A 73 -8.94 8.73 1.53
C GLY A 73 -7.46 8.94 1.85
N ALA A 74 -6.55 8.60 0.95
CA ALA A 74 -5.12 8.73 1.14
C ALA A 74 -4.70 10.19 1.37
N PHE A 75 -5.22 11.11 0.57
CA PHE A 75 -4.96 12.53 0.76
C PHE A 75 -5.53 13.06 2.08
N LEU A 76 -6.81 12.78 2.34
CA LEU A 76 -7.54 13.31 3.50
C LEU A 76 -6.91 12.84 4.83
N PHE A 77 -6.70 11.53 4.97
CA PHE A 77 -6.14 10.96 6.20
C PHE A 77 -4.66 11.28 6.35
N GLY A 78 -3.91 11.38 5.25
CA GLY A 78 -2.52 11.84 5.29
C GLY A 78 -2.40 13.25 5.87
N TRP A 79 -3.21 14.18 5.39
CA TRP A 79 -3.24 15.55 5.89
C TRP A 79 -3.73 15.64 7.35
N ILE A 80 -4.80 14.92 7.70
CA ILE A 80 -5.33 14.89 9.08
C ILE A 80 -4.26 14.35 10.04
N ALA A 81 -3.54 13.30 9.66
CA ALA A 81 -2.52 12.68 10.50
C ALA A 81 -1.30 13.59 10.74
N ASP A 82 -0.89 14.41 9.77
CA ASP A 82 0.17 15.41 9.99
C ASP A 82 -0.30 16.56 10.89
N LYS A 83 -1.57 16.96 10.79
CA LYS A 83 -2.12 18.08 11.56
C LYS A 83 -2.45 17.70 13.01
N PHE A 84 -3.09 16.55 13.22
CA PHE A 84 -3.65 16.15 14.51
C PHE A 84 -2.91 14.99 15.18
N GLY A 85 -1.98 14.36 14.48
CA GLY A 85 -1.24 13.18 14.94
C GLY A 85 -1.70 11.90 14.24
N ARG A 86 -0.77 10.95 14.11
CA ARG A 86 -1.01 9.66 13.44
C ARG A 86 -2.07 8.85 14.20
N LYS A 87 -1.99 8.87 15.53
CA LYS A 87 -2.93 8.18 16.42
C LYS A 87 -4.36 8.65 16.26
N SER A 88 -4.61 9.92 15.90
CA SER A 88 -5.95 10.50 15.79
C SER A 88 -6.86 9.77 14.81
N VAL A 89 -6.27 9.23 13.74
CA VAL A 89 -6.96 8.51 12.67
C VAL A 89 -6.75 7.00 12.75
N TYR A 90 -5.71 6.54 13.46
CA TYR A 90 -5.30 5.14 13.49
C TYR A 90 -6.30 4.26 14.24
N GLY A 91 -6.88 3.31 13.51
CA GLY A 91 -7.97 2.45 13.96
C GLY A 91 -9.38 2.96 13.62
N VAL A 92 -9.54 4.22 13.21
CA VAL A 92 -10.79 4.72 12.63
C VAL A 92 -10.98 4.10 11.25
N GLU A 93 -9.92 4.14 10.40
CA GLU A 93 -9.90 3.53 9.08
C GLU A 93 -10.20 2.03 9.13
N ALA A 94 -9.59 1.27 10.05
CA ALA A 94 -9.86 -0.16 10.20
C ALA A 94 -11.33 -0.44 10.62
N THR A 95 -11.90 0.43 11.46
CA THR A 95 -13.31 0.32 11.85
C THR A 95 -14.23 0.55 10.64
N VAL A 96 -13.95 1.59 9.85
CA VAL A 96 -14.74 1.90 8.64
C VAL A 96 -14.58 0.79 7.60
N MET A 97 -13.36 0.25 7.40
CA MET A 97 -13.12 -0.89 6.50
C MET A 97 -13.99 -2.10 6.87
N ALA A 98 -13.96 -2.51 8.16
CA ALA A 98 -14.72 -3.67 8.62
C ALA A 98 -16.24 -3.48 8.45
N LEU A 99 -16.76 -2.30 8.83
CA LEU A 99 -18.17 -2.00 8.70
C LEU A 99 -18.62 -1.90 7.23
N ALA A 100 -17.81 -1.28 6.37
CA ALA A 100 -18.13 -1.12 4.96
C ALA A 100 -18.04 -2.45 4.19
N ALA A 101 -17.13 -3.36 4.56
CA ALA A 101 -17.08 -4.73 4.00
C ALA A 101 -18.33 -5.51 4.34
N ILE A 102 -18.80 -5.47 5.60
CA ILE A 102 -20.06 -6.09 6.01
C ILE A 102 -21.26 -5.46 5.29
N ALA A 103 -21.30 -4.12 5.23
CA ALA A 103 -22.37 -3.40 4.53
C ALA A 103 -22.40 -3.75 3.03
N SER A 104 -21.23 -3.90 2.39
CA SER A 104 -21.13 -4.36 0.99
C SER A 104 -21.76 -5.75 0.80
N ALA A 105 -21.53 -6.67 1.73
CA ALA A 105 -22.11 -8.00 1.71
C ALA A 105 -23.65 -8.00 1.89
N LEU A 106 -24.18 -7.02 2.62
CA LEU A 106 -25.61 -6.86 2.90
C LEU A 106 -26.33 -5.97 1.87
N SER A 107 -25.67 -5.57 0.79
CA SER A 107 -26.23 -4.68 -0.22
C SER A 107 -27.51 -5.25 -0.84
N PRO A 108 -28.63 -4.50 -0.83
CA PRO A 108 -29.88 -4.94 -1.41
C PRO A 108 -29.94 -4.79 -2.93
N ASN A 109 -29.07 -3.96 -3.50
CA ASN A 109 -28.94 -3.72 -4.94
C ASN A 109 -27.56 -3.16 -5.29
N ILE A 110 -27.31 -3.00 -6.59
CA ILE A 110 -26.03 -2.57 -7.13
C ILE A 110 -25.62 -1.16 -6.69
N ILE A 111 -26.57 -0.25 -6.52
CA ILE A 111 -26.29 1.15 -6.13
C ILE A 111 -25.73 1.21 -4.71
N TRP A 112 -26.36 0.49 -3.77
CA TRP A 112 -25.85 0.41 -2.40
C TRP A 112 -24.49 -0.28 -2.32
N LEU A 113 -24.27 -1.29 -3.16
CA LEU A 113 -22.96 -1.94 -3.24
C LEU A 113 -21.88 -0.93 -3.68
N ILE A 114 -22.17 -0.12 -4.71
CA ILE A 114 -21.24 0.94 -5.16
C ILE A 114 -20.96 1.94 -4.03
N ILE A 115 -22.00 2.40 -3.31
CA ILE A 115 -21.86 3.34 -2.19
C ILE A 115 -20.99 2.74 -1.08
N PHE A 116 -21.25 1.51 -0.67
CA PHE A 116 -20.47 0.89 0.41
C PHE A 116 -19.02 0.60 -0.01
N ARG A 117 -18.77 0.24 -1.27
CA ARG A 117 -17.43 0.12 -1.82
C ARG A 117 -16.70 1.47 -1.90
N PHE A 118 -17.41 2.57 -2.15
CA PHE A 118 -16.84 3.91 -2.08
C PHE A 118 -16.38 4.23 -0.64
N ILE A 119 -17.21 3.96 0.36
CA ILE A 119 -16.87 4.17 1.78
C ILE A 119 -15.69 3.28 2.18
N LEU A 120 -15.68 2.01 1.76
CA LEU A 120 -14.58 1.08 1.98
C LEU A 120 -13.27 1.62 1.37
N GLY A 121 -13.34 2.13 0.15
CA GLY A 121 -12.19 2.71 -0.54
C GLY A 121 -11.59 3.90 0.17
N ILE A 122 -12.41 4.82 0.71
CA ILE A 122 -11.90 5.95 1.53
C ILE A 122 -11.08 5.43 2.71
N ALA A 123 -11.57 4.41 3.41
CA ALA A 123 -10.88 3.85 4.56
C ALA A 123 -9.58 3.11 4.16
N ILE A 124 -9.61 2.33 3.09
CA ILE A 124 -8.42 1.68 2.51
C ILE A 124 -7.36 2.73 2.17
N GLY A 125 -7.75 3.78 1.42
CA GLY A 125 -6.82 4.86 1.05
C GLY A 125 -6.22 5.55 2.26
N GLY A 126 -7.02 5.78 3.32
CA GLY A 126 -6.57 6.39 4.57
C GLY A 126 -5.53 5.58 5.34
N ASP A 127 -5.56 4.27 5.24
CA ASP A 127 -4.61 3.38 5.91
C ASP A 127 -3.20 3.48 5.32
N TYR A 128 -3.06 3.74 4.01
CA TYR A 128 -1.77 3.79 3.33
C TYR A 128 -0.77 4.74 3.99
N PRO A 129 -1.05 6.05 4.12
CA PRO A 129 -0.08 6.98 4.70
C PRO A 129 0.15 6.74 6.19
N VAL A 130 -0.88 6.37 6.94
CA VAL A 130 -0.80 6.26 8.39
C VAL A 130 0.02 5.05 8.80
N SER A 131 -0.28 3.87 8.26
CA SER A 131 0.42 2.62 8.57
C SER A 131 1.88 2.62 8.09
N ALA A 132 2.16 3.17 6.89
CA ALA A 132 3.50 3.31 6.37
C ALA A 132 4.36 4.20 7.26
N VAL A 133 3.85 5.39 7.58
CA VAL A 133 4.60 6.42 8.32
C VAL A 133 4.81 6.02 9.77
N ILE A 134 3.79 5.47 10.45
CA ILE A 134 3.96 4.94 11.81
C ILE A 134 5.11 3.93 11.83
N MET A 135 5.13 2.96 10.91
CA MET A 135 6.18 1.95 10.90
C MET A 135 7.56 2.55 10.58
N SER A 136 7.66 3.46 9.62
CA SER A 136 8.93 4.13 9.29
C SER A 136 9.47 4.96 10.44
N GLU A 137 8.60 5.64 11.20
CA GLU A 137 8.97 6.49 12.34
C GLU A 137 9.39 5.70 13.59
N TYR A 138 8.93 4.46 13.75
CA TYR A 138 9.40 3.55 14.80
C TYR A 138 10.64 2.76 14.41
N ALA A 139 10.90 2.57 13.12
CA ALA A 139 11.98 1.73 12.62
C ALA A 139 13.37 2.35 12.86
N ASN A 140 14.38 1.46 13.00
CA ASN A 140 15.79 1.84 13.00
C ASN A 140 16.29 2.06 11.56
N VAL A 141 17.47 2.66 11.41
CA VAL A 141 18.07 2.92 10.08
C VAL A 141 18.37 1.62 9.32
N LYS A 142 18.85 0.60 10.02
CA LYS A 142 19.34 -0.65 9.41
C LYS A 142 18.25 -1.51 8.79
N ASP A 143 17.09 -1.56 9.43
CA ASP A 143 16.00 -2.48 9.10
C ASP A 143 14.71 -1.77 8.69
N ARG A 144 14.77 -0.45 8.41
CA ARG A 144 13.58 0.37 8.14
C ARG A 144 12.87 -0.07 6.86
N GLY A 145 13.59 -0.22 5.78
CA GLY A 145 13.02 -0.71 4.53
C GLY A 145 12.38 -2.07 4.70
N LYS A 146 13.08 -2.99 5.37
CA LYS A 146 12.55 -4.31 5.72
C LYS A 146 11.23 -4.22 6.49
N LEU A 147 11.16 -3.41 7.56
CA LEU A 147 9.96 -3.31 8.39
C LEU A 147 8.78 -2.67 7.64
N VAL A 148 9.01 -1.57 6.93
CA VAL A 148 7.98 -0.91 6.13
C VAL A 148 7.57 -1.79 4.94
N GLY A 149 8.53 -2.46 4.30
CA GLY A 149 8.27 -3.44 3.25
C GLY A 149 7.45 -4.64 3.75
N MET A 150 7.70 -5.14 4.96
CA MET A 150 6.91 -6.22 5.58
C MET A 150 5.46 -5.77 5.84
N VAL A 151 5.23 -4.52 6.27
CA VAL A 151 3.87 -3.97 6.41
C VAL A 151 3.12 -4.08 5.09
N PHE A 152 3.73 -3.60 4.01
CA PHE A 152 3.12 -3.65 2.69
C PHE A 152 2.98 -5.09 2.15
N SER A 153 3.95 -5.95 2.42
CA SER A 153 3.94 -7.35 1.99
C SER A 153 2.81 -8.19 2.60
N MET A 154 2.07 -7.68 3.60
CA MET A 154 0.84 -8.32 4.06
C MET A 154 -0.25 -8.34 2.97
N GLN A 155 -0.10 -7.56 1.90
CA GLN A 155 -0.90 -7.72 0.67
C GLN A 155 -0.76 -9.12 0.08
N ALA A 156 0.42 -9.75 0.15
CA ALA A 156 0.62 -11.13 -0.33
C ALA A 156 -0.34 -12.12 0.33
N VAL A 157 -0.65 -11.93 1.62
CA VAL A 157 -1.62 -12.76 2.33
C VAL A 157 -3.03 -12.54 1.77
N GLY A 158 -3.40 -11.27 1.48
CA GLY A 158 -4.69 -10.92 0.88
C GLY A 158 -4.85 -11.46 -0.54
N LEU A 159 -3.79 -11.32 -1.37
CA LEU A 159 -3.72 -11.86 -2.73
C LEU A 159 -4.00 -13.37 -2.79
N VAL A 160 -3.51 -14.11 -1.81
CA VAL A 160 -3.72 -15.57 -1.70
C VAL A 160 -5.08 -15.88 -1.07
N ALA A 161 -5.45 -15.18 -0.01
CA ALA A 161 -6.68 -15.41 0.73
C ALA A 161 -7.93 -15.15 -0.13
N GLY A 162 -7.94 -14.09 -0.96
CA GLY A 162 -9.06 -13.76 -1.83
C GLY A 162 -9.45 -14.91 -2.77
N PRO A 163 -8.60 -15.32 -3.71
CA PRO A 163 -8.88 -16.44 -4.60
C PRO A 163 -9.12 -17.77 -3.86
N LEU A 164 -8.41 -18.02 -2.74
CA LEU A 164 -8.62 -19.23 -1.96
C LEU A 164 -10.02 -19.30 -1.34
N VAL A 165 -10.48 -18.21 -0.72
CA VAL A 165 -11.85 -18.10 -0.17
C VAL A 165 -12.88 -18.25 -1.30
N ALA A 166 -12.66 -17.60 -2.45
CA ALA A 166 -13.52 -17.72 -3.60
C ALA A 166 -13.64 -19.18 -4.07
N LEU A 167 -12.51 -19.88 -4.21
CA LEU A 167 -12.49 -21.31 -4.58
C LEU A 167 -13.27 -22.17 -3.59
N LEU A 168 -13.01 -22.01 -2.28
CA LEU A 168 -13.68 -22.77 -1.22
C LEU A 168 -15.20 -22.57 -1.27
N LEU A 169 -15.66 -21.33 -1.47
CA LEU A 169 -17.08 -21.03 -1.56
C LEU A 169 -17.72 -21.54 -2.86
N LEU A 170 -16.99 -21.47 -3.99
CA LEU A 170 -17.49 -21.98 -5.28
C LEU A 170 -17.64 -23.50 -5.30
N VAL A 171 -16.73 -24.24 -4.64
CA VAL A 171 -16.78 -25.73 -4.60
C VAL A 171 -17.65 -26.29 -3.46
N SER A 172 -18.03 -25.46 -2.49
CA SER A 172 -18.82 -25.88 -1.31
C SER A 172 -20.30 -26.19 -1.63
N GLY A 173 -20.79 -25.81 -2.83
CA GLY A 173 -22.20 -25.95 -3.19
C GLY A 173 -23.13 -24.92 -2.55
N ILE A 174 -22.59 -23.88 -1.89
CA ILE A 174 -23.38 -22.76 -1.37
C ILE A 174 -24.02 -21.99 -2.53
N PRO A 175 -25.31 -21.56 -2.38
CA PRO A 175 -25.97 -20.72 -3.39
C PRO A 175 -25.13 -19.48 -3.78
N HIS A 176 -25.13 -19.14 -5.05
CA HIS A 176 -24.26 -18.09 -5.59
C HIS A 176 -24.53 -16.71 -4.98
N ASP A 177 -25.79 -16.41 -4.65
CA ASP A 177 -26.22 -15.18 -3.96
C ASP A 177 -25.60 -15.08 -2.55
N LEU A 178 -25.54 -16.17 -1.80
CA LEU A 178 -24.89 -16.21 -0.51
C LEU A 178 -23.36 -16.25 -0.65
N ALA A 179 -22.82 -16.91 -1.66
CA ALA A 179 -21.39 -17.06 -1.86
C ALA A 179 -20.69 -15.71 -2.04
N TRP A 180 -21.18 -14.81 -2.93
CA TRP A 180 -20.55 -13.51 -3.12
C TRP A 180 -20.68 -12.61 -1.88
N ARG A 181 -21.79 -12.71 -1.14
CA ARG A 181 -21.97 -11.98 0.12
C ARG A 181 -20.96 -12.42 1.17
N LEU A 182 -20.75 -13.71 1.32
CA LEU A 182 -19.71 -14.25 2.21
C LEU A 182 -18.30 -13.85 1.75
N MET A 183 -18.03 -13.86 0.44
CA MET A 183 -16.75 -13.37 -0.10
C MET A 183 -16.43 -11.96 0.38
N LEU A 184 -17.41 -11.04 0.31
CA LEU A 184 -17.20 -9.66 0.76
C LEU A 184 -17.17 -9.52 2.29
N ALA A 185 -18.07 -10.22 3.01
CA ALA A 185 -18.14 -10.15 4.47
C ALA A 185 -16.85 -10.62 5.16
N LEU A 186 -16.23 -11.69 4.67
CA LEU A 186 -15.00 -12.25 5.22
C LEU A 186 -13.84 -11.27 5.15
N GLY A 187 -13.85 -10.30 4.21
CA GLY A 187 -12.89 -9.20 4.15
C GLY A 187 -12.91 -8.28 5.38
N ALA A 188 -13.97 -8.29 6.18
CA ALA A 188 -14.03 -7.54 7.42
C ALA A 188 -13.11 -8.11 8.53
N ILE A 189 -12.81 -9.41 8.49
CA ILE A 189 -12.10 -10.10 9.59
C ILE A 189 -10.69 -9.52 9.82
N PRO A 190 -9.82 -9.36 8.80
CA PRO A 190 -8.48 -8.84 9.02
C PRO A 190 -8.51 -7.43 9.62
N ALA A 191 -9.33 -6.52 9.08
CA ALA A 191 -9.45 -5.16 9.58
C ALA A 191 -10.00 -5.13 11.01
N ALA A 192 -11.05 -5.88 11.30
CA ALA A 192 -11.66 -5.93 12.64
C ALA A 192 -10.68 -6.45 13.70
N SER A 193 -9.83 -7.42 13.35
CA SER A 193 -8.87 -8.07 14.26
C SER A 193 -7.88 -7.10 14.89
N VAL A 194 -7.60 -5.96 14.25
CA VAL A 194 -6.58 -5.00 14.70
C VAL A 194 -7.12 -3.68 15.23
N ILE A 195 -8.43 -3.42 15.17
CA ILE A 195 -9.03 -2.15 15.63
C ILE A 195 -8.59 -1.80 17.06
N TYR A 196 -8.70 -2.74 17.98
CA TYR A 196 -8.33 -2.54 19.37
C TYR A 196 -6.82 -2.26 19.54
N LEU A 197 -5.98 -3.01 18.83
CA LEU A 197 -4.53 -2.87 18.90
C LEU A 197 -4.08 -1.54 18.29
N ARG A 198 -4.66 -1.12 17.16
CA ARG A 198 -4.37 0.18 16.53
C ARG A 198 -4.73 1.34 17.45
N ARG A 199 -5.89 1.30 18.09
CA ARG A 199 -6.31 2.35 19.06
C ARG A 199 -5.42 2.44 20.29
N LYS A 200 -4.76 1.34 20.67
CA LYS A 200 -3.81 1.30 21.80
C LYS A 200 -2.38 1.68 21.44
N MET A 201 -2.03 1.75 20.15
CA MET A 201 -0.70 2.20 19.78
C MET A 201 -0.47 3.63 20.25
N PRO A 202 0.72 3.93 20.79
CA PRO A 202 1.06 5.31 21.17
C PRO A 202 1.24 6.17 19.91
N GLU A 203 1.25 7.49 20.10
CA GLU A 203 1.59 8.42 19.04
C GLU A 203 3.07 8.24 18.63
N SER A 204 3.40 8.58 17.37
CA SER A 204 4.76 8.54 16.91
C SER A 204 5.70 9.39 17.77
N PRO A 205 6.80 8.82 18.31
CA PRO A 205 7.73 9.59 19.13
C PRO A 205 8.39 10.73 18.34
N ARG A 206 8.72 10.52 17.05
CA ARG A 206 9.26 11.56 16.17
C ARG A 206 8.28 12.72 15.97
N TYR A 207 7.00 12.42 15.78
CA TYR A 207 5.96 13.43 15.65
C TYR A 207 5.78 14.24 16.95
N LEU A 208 5.70 13.56 18.08
CA LEU A 208 5.57 14.25 19.39
C LEU A 208 6.76 15.15 19.67
N SER A 209 7.99 14.69 19.43
CA SER A 209 9.20 15.46 19.67
C SER A 209 9.35 16.60 18.66
N ARG A 210 9.38 16.29 17.36
CA ARG A 210 9.82 17.20 16.30
C ARG A 210 8.69 18.01 15.64
N VAL A 211 7.41 17.70 15.91
CA VAL A 211 6.26 18.49 15.43
C VAL A 211 5.55 19.19 16.58
N LYS A 212 5.24 18.45 17.67
CA LYS A 212 4.53 19.00 18.81
C LYS A 212 5.49 19.65 19.84
N GLY A 213 6.78 19.33 19.85
CA GLY A 213 7.74 19.79 20.83
C GLY A 213 7.55 19.15 22.20
N GLN A 214 6.89 17.99 22.28
CA GLN A 214 6.54 17.27 23.51
C GLN A 214 7.54 16.12 23.76
N THR A 215 8.83 16.43 23.87
CA THR A 215 9.92 15.44 23.91
C THR A 215 9.84 14.53 25.14
N GLU A 216 9.47 15.08 26.32
CA GLU A 216 9.30 14.27 27.54
C GLU A 216 8.18 13.24 27.40
N GLN A 217 7.04 13.64 26.83
CA GLN A 217 5.91 12.76 26.58
C GLN A 217 6.30 11.68 25.56
N ALA A 218 7.02 12.05 24.51
CA ALA A 218 7.53 11.12 23.51
C ALA A 218 8.44 10.07 24.13
N ALA A 219 9.39 10.48 24.97
CA ALA A 219 10.31 9.59 25.67
C ALA A 219 9.57 8.66 26.66
N SER A 220 8.59 9.19 27.40
CA SER A 220 7.78 8.40 28.33
C SER A 220 6.95 7.34 27.61
N GLN A 221 6.26 7.71 26.52
CA GLN A 221 5.48 6.78 25.70
C GLN A 221 6.36 5.72 25.05
N LEU A 222 7.54 6.11 24.53
CA LEU A 222 8.48 5.18 23.94
C LEU A 222 8.99 4.15 24.96
N ARG A 223 9.37 4.61 26.16
CA ARG A 223 9.79 3.71 27.26
C ARG A 223 8.69 2.72 27.64
N ALA A 224 7.46 3.19 27.79
CA ALA A 224 6.33 2.32 28.10
C ALA A 224 6.05 1.29 27.01
N TYR A 225 6.11 1.71 25.75
CA TYR A 225 5.82 0.85 24.61
C TYR A 225 6.93 -0.19 24.33
N THR A 226 8.18 0.18 24.62
CA THR A 226 9.35 -0.69 24.44
C THR A 226 9.75 -1.43 25.72
N GLU A 227 8.95 -1.37 26.78
CA GLU A 227 9.25 -1.99 28.07
C GLU A 227 10.61 -1.53 28.65
N GLY A 228 10.96 -0.26 28.39
CA GLY A 228 12.20 0.33 28.87
C GLY A 228 13.48 -0.05 28.09
N LYS A 229 13.36 -0.79 27.01
CA LYS A 229 14.53 -1.26 26.23
C LYS A 229 15.26 -0.14 25.45
N ILE A 230 14.55 0.96 25.14
CA ILE A 230 15.15 2.14 24.52
C ILE A 230 15.28 3.23 25.59
N ALA A 231 16.52 3.46 26.03
CA ALA A 231 16.85 4.59 26.91
C ALA A 231 17.07 5.86 26.07
N VAL A 232 16.49 6.97 26.51
CA VAL A 232 16.57 8.25 25.81
C VAL A 232 16.93 9.34 26.81
N GLU A 233 17.93 10.16 26.50
CA GLU A 233 18.12 11.46 27.13
C GLU A 233 17.13 12.47 26.54
N VAL A 234 16.39 13.16 27.40
CA VAL A 234 15.36 14.12 26.94
C VAL A 234 16.06 15.43 26.61
N LYS A 235 16.39 15.63 25.33
CA LYS A 235 16.85 16.91 24.79
C LYS A 235 15.82 17.46 23.84
N ASN A 236 15.51 18.73 23.98
CA ASN A 236 14.58 19.43 23.12
C ASN A 236 15.25 19.72 21.76
N GLU A 237 14.72 19.15 20.68
CA GLU A 237 15.29 19.25 19.34
C GLU A 237 14.74 20.45 18.54
N GLY A 238 13.70 21.14 19.02
CA GLY A 238 12.97 22.14 18.24
C GLY A 238 11.83 21.51 17.42
N ARG A 239 11.23 22.28 16.51
CA ARG A 239 10.12 21.84 15.65
C ARG A 239 10.52 21.93 14.18
N VAL A 240 10.15 20.91 13.38
CA VAL A 240 10.31 20.94 11.93
C VAL A 240 9.14 21.69 11.30
N GLN A 241 9.44 22.68 10.44
CA GLN A 241 8.46 23.49 9.71
C GLN A 241 8.82 23.57 8.23
N ALA A 242 8.86 22.43 7.57
CA ALA A 242 9.10 22.36 6.14
C ALA A 242 7.80 22.62 5.34
N GLY A 243 7.92 23.34 4.21
CA GLY A 243 6.82 23.55 3.28
C GLY A 243 6.83 22.53 2.15
N LEU A 244 5.66 22.06 1.72
CA LEU A 244 5.51 21.04 0.66
C LEU A 244 6.15 21.48 -0.68
N SER A 245 6.16 22.79 -0.97
CA SER A 245 6.78 23.35 -2.18
C SER A 245 8.28 22.99 -2.35
N LYS A 246 8.98 22.73 -1.26
CA LYS A 246 10.38 22.30 -1.28
C LYS A 246 10.57 20.84 -1.71
N TYR A 247 9.51 20.06 -1.69
CA TYR A 247 9.49 18.61 -1.99
C TYR A 247 8.75 18.29 -3.30
N ILE A 248 8.51 19.28 -4.18
CA ILE A 248 7.78 19.05 -5.45
C ILE A 248 8.48 18.01 -6.33
N LEU A 249 9.80 18.07 -6.45
CA LEU A 249 10.55 17.08 -7.25
C LEU A 249 10.45 15.68 -6.63
N THR A 250 10.54 15.58 -5.31
CA THR A 250 10.31 14.33 -4.58
C THR A 250 8.89 13.82 -4.82
N LEU A 251 7.89 14.69 -4.78
CA LEU A 251 6.49 14.33 -5.04
C LEU A 251 6.29 13.85 -6.49
N ILE A 252 6.88 14.52 -7.48
CA ILE A 252 6.83 14.06 -8.88
C ILE A 252 7.46 12.66 -8.99
N GLY A 253 8.58 12.43 -8.33
CA GLY A 253 9.25 11.13 -8.32
C GLY A 253 8.43 10.05 -7.63
N THR A 254 7.93 10.28 -6.41
CA THR A 254 7.19 9.28 -5.63
C THR A 254 5.78 9.04 -6.19
N ALA A 255 5.00 10.11 -6.41
CA ALA A 255 3.65 10.00 -6.93
C ALA A 255 3.65 9.51 -8.39
N GLY A 256 4.57 10.02 -9.21
CA GLY A 256 4.67 9.64 -10.62
C GLY A 256 5.08 8.18 -10.82
N THR A 257 6.12 7.70 -10.10
CA THR A 257 6.53 6.29 -10.19
C THR A 257 5.42 5.36 -9.74
N TRP A 258 4.73 5.72 -8.67
CA TRP A 258 3.66 4.91 -8.13
C TRP A 258 2.40 4.95 -9.02
N PHE A 259 2.08 6.09 -9.62
CA PHE A 259 1.00 6.20 -10.60
C PHE A 259 1.20 5.27 -11.80
N VAL A 260 2.39 5.33 -12.43
CA VAL A 260 2.66 4.51 -13.63
C VAL A 260 2.74 3.03 -13.29
N PHE A 261 3.23 2.71 -12.08
CA PHE A 261 3.23 1.34 -11.59
C PHE A 261 1.81 0.83 -11.36
N ASP A 262 0.99 1.55 -10.62
CA ASP A 262 -0.39 1.14 -10.29
C ASP A 262 -1.26 1.04 -11.54
N TYR A 263 -1.08 1.93 -12.53
CA TYR A 263 -1.72 1.81 -13.85
C TYR A 263 -1.38 0.46 -14.50
N ALA A 264 -0.10 0.14 -14.55
CA ALA A 264 0.39 -1.09 -15.16
C ALA A 264 -0.04 -2.33 -14.37
N TYR A 265 0.13 -2.30 -13.05
CA TYR A 265 -0.11 -3.44 -12.17
C TYR A 265 -1.60 -3.75 -12.02
N TYR A 266 -2.43 -2.80 -11.57
CA TYR A 266 -3.85 -3.04 -11.32
C TYR A 266 -4.65 -3.23 -12.61
N GLY A 267 -4.28 -2.56 -13.70
CA GLY A 267 -4.85 -2.80 -15.01
C GLY A 267 -4.73 -4.26 -15.43
N ASN A 268 -3.55 -4.85 -15.25
CA ASN A 268 -3.30 -6.26 -15.58
C ASN A 268 -3.87 -7.22 -14.52
N SER A 269 -3.63 -6.96 -13.24
CA SER A 269 -3.92 -7.92 -12.17
C SER A 269 -5.41 -8.11 -11.91
N ILE A 270 -6.19 -7.03 -11.87
CA ILE A 270 -7.65 -7.11 -11.75
C ILE A 270 -8.28 -7.69 -13.02
N SER A 271 -7.66 -7.43 -14.18
CA SER A 271 -8.08 -7.99 -15.45
C SER A 271 -7.56 -9.40 -15.73
N THR A 272 -6.83 -10.04 -14.80
CA THR A 272 -6.28 -11.40 -14.98
C THR A 272 -7.34 -12.42 -15.45
N PRO A 273 -8.58 -12.47 -14.94
CA PRO A 273 -9.61 -13.37 -15.48
C PRO A 273 -9.90 -13.11 -16.97
N LEU A 274 -9.92 -11.84 -17.40
CA LEU A 274 -10.12 -11.47 -18.80
C LEU A 274 -8.91 -11.86 -19.66
N ILE A 275 -7.72 -11.66 -19.13
CA ILE A 275 -6.46 -12.06 -19.78
C ILE A 275 -6.41 -13.58 -19.96
N LEU A 276 -6.69 -14.34 -18.90
CA LEU A 276 -6.70 -15.79 -18.93
C LEU A 276 -7.77 -16.34 -19.90
N LYS A 277 -8.93 -15.68 -19.98
CA LYS A 277 -9.96 -16.03 -20.95
C LYS A 277 -9.52 -15.78 -22.39
N ALA A 278 -8.69 -14.77 -22.65
CA ALA A 278 -8.12 -14.52 -23.98
C ALA A 278 -7.09 -15.58 -24.38
N VAL A 279 -6.33 -16.14 -23.43
CA VAL A 279 -5.31 -17.17 -23.66
C VAL A 279 -5.87 -18.59 -23.57
N ALA A 280 -6.87 -18.80 -22.70
CA ALA A 280 -7.53 -20.09 -22.45
C ALA A 280 -9.09 -19.91 -22.48
N PRO A 281 -9.69 -19.74 -23.67
CA PRO A 281 -11.12 -19.40 -23.80
C PRO A 281 -12.10 -20.39 -23.16
N ASN A 282 -11.70 -21.65 -23.05
CA ASN A 282 -12.51 -22.74 -22.51
C ASN A 282 -12.32 -22.96 -21.00
N ALA A 283 -11.49 -22.17 -20.32
CA ALA A 283 -11.28 -22.28 -18.89
C ALA A 283 -12.55 -21.90 -18.12
N SER A 284 -12.94 -22.74 -17.15
CA SER A 284 -14.02 -22.42 -16.20
C SER A 284 -13.61 -21.32 -15.24
N LEU A 285 -14.60 -20.71 -14.54
CA LEU A 285 -14.31 -19.72 -13.47
C LEU A 285 -13.41 -20.33 -12.39
N ILE A 286 -13.65 -21.57 -11.99
CA ILE A 286 -12.82 -22.29 -11.03
C ILE A 286 -11.40 -22.44 -11.54
N THR A 287 -11.22 -22.86 -12.80
CA THR A 287 -9.89 -23.01 -13.41
C THR A 287 -9.15 -21.67 -13.48
N SER A 288 -9.82 -20.61 -13.91
CA SER A 288 -9.21 -19.27 -13.98
C SER A 288 -8.80 -18.73 -12.60
N THR A 289 -9.64 -18.97 -11.57
CA THR A 289 -9.34 -18.58 -10.19
C THR A 289 -8.15 -19.39 -9.63
N LEU A 290 -8.10 -20.69 -9.94
CA LEU A 290 -6.98 -21.56 -9.55
C LEU A 290 -5.65 -21.12 -10.20
N LEU A 291 -5.67 -20.79 -11.51
CA LEU A 291 -4.48 -20.26 -12.20
C LEU A 291 -4.01 -18.93 -11.63
N THR A 292 -4.95 -18.05 -11.28
CA THR A 292 -4.64 -16.78 -10.61
C THR A 292 -3.98 -17.04 -9.25
N LEU A 293 -4.55 -17.92 -8.44
CA LEU A 293 -3.98 -18.33 -7.15
C LEU A 293 -2.56 -18.91 -7.32
N LEU A 294 -2.34 -19.74 -8.33
CA LEU A 294 -1.03 -20.33 -8.61
C LEU A 294 0.01 -19.25 -8.97
N ILE A 295 -0.34 -18.29 -9.83
CA ILE A 295 0.53 -17.16 -10.18
C ILE A 295 0.90 -16.37 -8.92
N PHE A 296 -0.07 -16.07 -8.05
CA PHE A 296 0.21 -15.33 -6.82
C PHE A 296 1.11 -16.11 -5.87
N LEU A 297 0.84 -17.39 -5.64
CA LEU A 297 1.66 -18.23 -4.74
C LEU A 297 3.09 -18.42 -5.24
N VAL A 298 3.28 -18.63 -6.54
CA VAL A 298 4.58 -19.00 -7.11
C VAL A 298 5.40 -17.78 -7.51
N ALA A 299 4.77 -16.67 -7.86
CA ALA A 299 5.46 -15.47 -8.35
C ALA A 299 5.32 -14.28 -7.40
N ALA A 300 4.09 -13.85 -7.06
CA ALA A 300 3.89 -12.62 -6.27
C ALA A 300 4.41 -12.78 -4.83
N VAL A 301 4.05 -13.85 -4.14
CA VAL A 301 4.49 -14.09 -2.74
C VAL A 301 6.01 -14.13 -2.61
N PRO A 302 6.77 -14.91 -3.41
CA PRO A 302 8.22 -14.86 -3.38
C PRO A 302 8.79 -13.47 -3.71
N GLY A 303 8.17 -12.72 -4.64
CA GLY A 303 8.56 -11.35 -4.96
C GLY A 303 8.51 -10.44 -3.73
N TYR A 304 7.41 -10.42 -2.99
CA TYR A 304 7.28 -9.66 -1.74
C TYR A 304 8.30 -10.09 -0.68
N ILE A 305 8.46 -11.40 -0.48
CA ILE A 305 9.39 -11.92 0.54
C ILE A 305 10.83 -11.48 0.23
N LEU A 306 11.27 -11.64 -1.02
CA LEU A 306 12.61 -11.25 -1.41
C LEU A 306 12.79 -9.72 -1.42
N ALA A 307 11.73 -8.95 -1.72
CA ALA A 307 11.78 -7.49 -1.63
C ALA A 307 12.17 -7.04 -0.22
N PHE A 308 11.39 -7.38 0.81
CA PHE A 308 11.70 -6.92 2.17
C PHE A 308 12.97 -7.53 2.77
N LEU A 309 13.40 -8.70 2.30
CA LEU A 309 14.65 -9.30 2.77
C LEU A 309 15.90 -8.62 2.20
N PHE A 310 15.82 -8.11 0.98
CA PHE A 310 16.98 -7.63 0.25
C PHE A 310 17.01 -6.11 0.03
N MET A 311 15.90 -5.38 0.21
CA MET A 311 15.82 -3.96 -0.15
C MET A 311 16.83 -3.08 0.60
N ASP A 312 17.05 -3.31 1.91
CA ASP A 312 18.03 -2.55 2.69
C ASP A 312 19.48 -2.82 2.26
N ARG A 313 19.75 -3.97 1.59
CA ARG A 313 21.08 -4.34 1.09
C ARG A 313 21.32 -3.88 -0.34
N ILE A 314 20.33 -4.03 -1.21
CA ILE A 314 20.41 -3.66 -2.63
C ILE A 314 20.29 -2.15 -2.79
N GLY A 315 19.48 -1.51 -1.94
CA GLY A 315 19.01 -0.13 -2.05
C GLY A 315 17.60 -0.06 -2.64
N HIS A 316 16.78 0.82 -2.08
CA HIS A 316 15.35 0.94 -2.41
C HIS A 316 15.16 1.43 -3.84
N LYS A 317 15.87 2.48 -4.24
CA LYS A 317 15.86 3.01 -5.61
C LYS A 317 16.37 2.00 -6.64
N ARG A 318 17.46 1.28 -6.32
CA ARG A 318 18.04 0.27 -7.22
C ARG A 318 17.07 -0.88 -7.41
N LEU A 319 16.44 -1.35 -6.34
CA LEU A 319 15.46 -2.43 -6.40
C LEU A 319 14.24 -2.04 -7.24
N GLN A 320 13.77 -0.80 -7.11
CA GLN A 320 12.69 -0.25 -7.92
C GLN A 320 13.03 -0.27 -9.42
N LEU A 321 14.25 0.17 -9.78
CA LEU A 321 14.72 0.14 -11.18
C LEU A 321 14.80 -1.28 -11.73
N ILE A 322 15.38 -2.22 -10.98
CA ILE A 322 15.46 -3.63 -11.37
C ILE A 322 14.05 -4.18 -11.64
N GLY A 323 13.12 -3.93 -10.73
CA GLY A 323 11.73 -4.36 -10.86
C GLY A 323 11.04 -3.81 -12.11
N PHE A 324 11.12 -2.49 -12.34
CA PHE A 324 10.54 -1.87 -13.54
C PHE A 324 11.12 -2.42 -14.82
N VAL A 325 12.45 -2.58 -14.90
CA VAL A 325 13.12 -3.12 -16.11
C VAL A 325 12.67 -4.54 -16.37
N CYS A 326 12.76 -5.43 -15.37
CA CYS A 326 12.45 -6.85 -15.57
C CYS A 326 10.95 -7.08 -15.81
N MET A 327 10.07 -6.40 -15.07
CA MET A 327 8.63 -6.44 -15.29
C MET A 327 8.28 -5.93 -16.69
N GLY A 328 8.86 -4.79 -17.08
CA GLY A 328 8.63 -4.19 -18.39
C GLY A 328 9.09 -5.12 -19.53
N LEU A 329 10.27 -5.72 -19.43
CA LEU A 329 10.77 -6.67 -20.42
C LEU A 329 9.88 -7.92 -20.53
N ALA A 330 9.32 -8.42 -19.43
CA ALA A 330 8.37 -9.52 -19.46
C ALA A 330 7.08 -9.13 -20.22
N PHE A 331 6.51 -7.96 -19.98
CA PHE A 331 5.36 -7.46 -20.74
C PHE A 331 5.69 -7.24 -22.23
N LEU A 332 6.87 -6.69 -22.51
CA LEU A 332 7.34 -6.52 -23.89
C LEU A 332 7.46 -7.88 -24.60
N ALA A 333 8.06 -8.87 -23.93
CA ALA A 333 8.21 -10.22 -24.50
C ALA A 333 6.85 -10.82 -24.89
N ILE A 334 5.83 -10.74 -24.00
CA ILE A 334 4.47 -11.20 -24.32
C ILE A 334 3.89 -10.40 -25.50
N GLY A 335 4.15 -9.08 -25.53
CA GLY A 335 3.60 -8.19 -26.56
C GLY A 335 4.21 -8.36 -27.95
N VAL A 336 5.46 -8.82 -28.06
CA VAL A 336 6.20 -8.87 -29.34
C VAL A 336 6.53 -10.26 -29.83
N VAL A 337 6.69 -11.26 -28.95
CA VAL A 337 7.07 -12.61 -29.37
C VAL A 337 5.82 -13.37 -29.87
N PRO A 338 5.81 -13.76 -31.16
CA PRO A 338 4.67 -14.47 -31.71
C PRO A 338 4.45 -15.82 -31.03
N GLY A 339 3.17 -16.11 -30.70
CA GLY A 339 2.77 -17.40 -30.15
C GLY A 339 2.68 -17.49 -28.65
N ILE A 340 3.34 -16.60 -27.86
CA ILE A 340 3.27 -16.65 -26.39
C ILE A 340 1.81 -16.57 -25.91
N THR A 341 0.98 -15.69 -26.49
CA THR A 341 -0.43 -15.55 -26.12
C THR A 341 -1.35 -16.66 -26.65
N LYS A 342 -0.82 -17.59 -27.45
CA LYS A 342 -1.56 -18.74 -28.00
C LYS A 342 -1.42 -19.99 -27.15
N GLU A 343 -0.40 -20.05 -26.30
CA GLU A 343 -0.11 -21.20 -25.46
C GLU A 343 -0.08 -20.79 -23.98
N ILE A 344 -0.85 -21.48 -23.15
CA ILE A 344 -1.06 -21.12 -21.76
C ILE A 344 0.21 -21.23 -20.92
N VAL A 345 1.05 -22.22 -21.15
CA VAL A 345 2.24 -22.49 -20.32
C VAL A 345 3.32 -21.41 -20.50
N PRO A 346 3.79 -21.10 -21.72
CA PRO A 346 4.73 -20.00 -21.93
C PRO A 346 4.18 -18.66 -21.44
N PHE A 347 2.88 -18.42 -21.67
CA PHE A 347 2.23 -17.20 -21.22
C PHE A 347 2.30 -17.07 -19.68
N ILE A 348 1.86 -18.09 -18.92
CA ILE A 348 1.84 -18.07 -17.46
C ILE A 348 3.25 -17.91 -16.88
N ILE A 349 4.27 -18.52 -17.48
CA ILE A 349 5.65 -18.39 -17.01
C ILE A 349 6.12 -16.93 -17.14
N ILE A 350 5.98 -16.31 -18.32
CA ILE A 350 6.46 -14.95 -18.53
C ILE A 350 5.59 -13.94 -17.79
N TYR A 351 4.29 -14.17 -17.72
CA TYR A 351 3.35 -13.35 -16.94
C TYR A 351 3.64 -13.46 -15.44
N GLY A 352 3.98 -14.66 -14.94
CA GLY A 352 4.45 -14.87 -13.58
C GLY A 352 5.75 -14.13 -13.28
N ILE A 353 6.71 -14.12 -14.22
CA ILE A 353 7.94 -13.32 -14.09
C ILE A 353 7.62 -11.83 -13.94
N SER A 354 6.65 -11.30 -14.70
CA SER A 354 6.24 -9.90 -14.53
C SER A 354 5.68 -9.61 -13.13
N TYR A 355 4.89 -10.53 -12.56
CA TYR A 355 4.40 -10.41 -11.19
C TYR A 355 5.52 -10.48 -10.16
N PHE A 356 6.42 -11.44 -10.30
CA PHE A 356 7.55 -11.57 -9.38
C PHE A 356 8.34 -10.26 -9.29
N PHE A 357 8.72 -9.67 -10.42
CA PHE A 357 9.51 -8.44 -10.45
C PHE A 357 8.69 -7.19 -10.13
N ALA A 358 7.38 -7.19 -10.34
CA ALA A 358 6.49 -6.15 -9.85
C ALA A 358 6.52 -6.07 -8.32
N GLU A 359 6.41 -7.21 -7.64
CA GLU A 359 6.40 -7.28 -6.18
C GLU A 359 7.79 -7.13 -5.57
N PHE A 360 8.81 -7.74 -6.20
CA PHE A 360 10.20 -7.62 -5.80
C PHE A 360 10.73 -6.19 -5.90
N GLY A 361 10.18 -5.41 -6.80
CA GLY A 361 10.60 -4.03 -7.09
C GLY A 361 9.52 -2.99 -6.79
N PRO A 362 8.91 -2.40 -7.83
CA PRO A 362 8.15 -1.15 -7.70
C PRO A 362 6.94 -1.23 -6.77
N ASN A 363 6.24 -2.36 -6.66
CA ASN A 363 5.09 -2.43 -5.76
C ASN A 363 5.48 -2.18 -4.30
N THR A 364 6.55 -2.82 -3.83
CA THR A 364 7.03 -2.64 -2.47
C THR A 364 7.81 -1.33 -2.30
N THR A 365 8.65 -0.96 -3.27
CA THR A 365 9.55 0.18 -3.11
C THR A 365 8.90 1.54 -3.28
N THR A 366 7.86 1.71 -4.11
CA THR A 366 7.10 2.96 -4.21
C THR A 366 6.44 3.34 -2.89
N PHE A 367 5.92 2.33 -2.18
CA PHE A 367 5.37 2.49 -0.84
C PHE A 367 6.44 2.90 0.19
N VAL A 368 7.58 2.20 0.20
CA VAL A 368 8.67 2.45 1.16
C VAL A 368 9.30 3.82 0.91
N LEU A 369 9.67 4.15 -0.32
CA LEU A 369 10.27 5.44 -0.68
C LEU A 369 9.38 6.61 -0.31
N SER A 370 8.06 6.51 -0.54
CA SER A 370 7.11 7.54 -0.16
C SER A 370 6.99 7.73 1.36
N ALA A 371 7.29 6.72 2.17
CA ALA A 371 7.29 6.81 3.62
C ALA A 371 8.58 7.40 4.23
N GLU A 372 9.65 7.51 3.42
CA GLU A 372 10.98 7.88 3.92
C GLU A 372 11.46 9.27 3.46
N LEU A 373 10.98 9.76 2.31
CA LEU A 373 11.56 10.91 1.63
C LEU A 373 10.99 12.26 2.06
N TYR A 374 9.99 12.28 2.94
CA TYR A 374 9.37 13.52 3.41
C TYR A 374 9.72 13.83 4.86
N PRO A 375 9.80 15.12 5.24
CA PRO A 375 10.06 15.53 6.61
C PRO A 375 8.88 15.16 7.52
N VAL A 376 9.15 15.02 8.82
CA VAL A 376 8.18 14.51 9.79
C VAL A 376 6.86 15.29 9.84
N ASN A 377 6.89 16.61 9.60
CA ASN A 377 5.68 17.45 9.60
C ASN A 377 4.82 17.32 8.33
N LEU A 378 5.33 16.70 7.26
CA LEU A 378 4.66 16.50 5.97
C LEU A 378 4.68 15.03 5.52
N ARG A 379 5.19 14.11 6.33
CA ARG A 379 5.48 12.73 5.91
C ARG A 379 4.21 11.96 5.55
N THR A 380 3.17 12.07 6.36
CA THR A 380 1.88 11.42 6.04
C THR A 380 1.15 12.13 4.91
N THR A 381 1.23 13.43 4.78
CA THR A 381 0.69 14.18 3.62
C THR A 381 1.41 13.81 2.33
N GLY A 382 2.74 13.79 2.34
CA GLY A 382 3.55 13.42 1.16
C GLY A 382 3.31 11.99 0.70
N HIS A 383 3.27 11.05 1.65
CA HIS A 383 2.90 9.66 1.35
C HIS A 383 1.45 9.56 0.84
N GLY A 384 0.51 10.24 1.50
CA GLY A 384 -0.90 10.23 1.12
C GLY A 384 -1.16 10.81 -0.28
N LEU A 385 -0.45 11.88 -0.66
CA LEU A 385 -0.49 12.41 -2.02
C LEU A 385 0.09 11.40 -3.02
N SER A 386 1.21 10.77 -2.70
CA SER A 386 1.83 9.77 -3.57
C SER A 386 0.94 8.55 -3.77
N ALA A 387 0.40 7.99 -2.67
CA ALA A 387 -0.51 6.85 -2.71
C ALA A 387 -1.86 7.21 -3.37
N GLY A 388 -2.39 8.40 -3.11
CA GLY A 388 -3.61 8.86 -3.75
C GLY A 388 -3.46 8.95 -5.27
N VAL A 389 -2.43 9.62 -5.74
CA VAL A 389 -2.14 9.72 -7.20
C VAL A 389 -1.92 8.32 -7.80
N ALA A 390 -1.29 7.40 -7.07
CA ALA A 390 -1.16 6.01 -7.49
C ALA A 390 -2.52 5.32 -7.66
N LYS A 391 -3.45 5.48 -6.71
CA LYS A 391 -4.81 4.91 -6.81
C LYS A 391 -5.62 5.50 -7.98
N MET A 392 -5.36 6.73 -8.38
CA MET A 392 -5.88 7.27 -9.63
C MET A 392 -5.29 6.53 -10.84
N GLY A 393 -3.99 6.21 -10.82
CA GLY A 393 -3.35 5.36 -11.83
C GLY A 393 -3.99 3.98 -11.91
N ALA A 394 -4.21 3.34 -10.75
CA ALA A 394 -4.90 2.06 -10.65
C ALA A 394 -6.32 2.11 -11.25
N PHE A 395 -7.10 3.13 -10.86
CA PHE A 395 -8.45 3.35 -11.39
C PHE A 395 -8.46 3.47 -12.93
N ILE A 396 -7.59 4.32 -13.47
CA ILE A 396 -7.47 4.54 -14.92
C ILE A 396 -7.03 3.25 -15.61
N GLY A 397 -6.05 2.54 -15.05
CA GLY A 397 -5.53 1.28 -15.59
C GLY A 397 -6.62 0.22 -15.69
N VAL A 398 -7.39 0.01 -14.63
CA VAL A 398 -8.49 -0.96 -14.58
C VAL A 398 -9.62 -0.57 -15.53
N PHE A 399 -9.97 0.72 -15.57
CA PHE A 399 -11.04 1.22 -16.43
C PHE A 399 -10.68 1.13 -17.93
N LEU A 400 -9.46 1.50 -18.29
CA LEU A 400 -9.04 1.53 -19.70
C LEU A 400 -8.61 0.14 -20.22
N PHE A 401 -8.22 -0.79 -19.37
CA PHE A 401 -7.68 -2.09 -19.79
C PHE A 401 -8.60 -2.83 -20.78
N PRO A 402 -9.90 -3.08 -20.50
CA PRO A 402 -10.78 -3.76 -21.43
C PRO A 402 -10.99 -3.00 -22.72
N ILE A 403 -10.99 -1.65 -22.70
CA ILE A 403 -11.16 -0.79 -23.88
C ILE A 403 -9.93 -0.92 -24.79
N ILE A 404 -8.73 -0.82 -24.20
CA ILE A 404 -7.47 -0.94 -24.95
C ILE A 404 -7.31 -2.35 -25.50
N GLN A 405 -7.65 -3.37 -24.70
CA GLN A 405 -7.58 -4.76 -25.12
C GLN A 405 -8.54 -5.06 -26.29
N ALA A 406 -9.74 -4.48 -26.28
CA ALA A 406 -10.68 -4.63 -27.40
C ALA A 406 -10.17 -3.95 -28.68
N ALA A 407 -9.50 -2.82 -28.55
CA ALA A 407 -8.99 -2.05 -29.69
C ALA A 407 -7.66 -2.60 -30.27
N LEU A 408 -6.73 -3.00 -29.41
CA LEU A 408 -5.35 -3.35 -29.78
C LEU A 408 -4.99 -4.81 -29.53
N GLY A 409 -5.92 -5.60 -28.98
CA GLY A 409 -5.66 -6.95 -28.51
C GLY A 409 -4.76 -7.01 -27.28
N LEU A 410 -4.55 -8.19 -26.72
CA LEU A 410 -3.72 -8.42 -25.54
C LEU A 410 -2.27 -7.96 -25.76
N ASN A 411 -1.70 -8.32 -26.93
CA ASN A 411 -0.31 -7.94 -27.27
C ASN A 411 -0.10 -6.43 -27.33
N GLY A 412 -1.06 -5.67 -27.89
CA GLY A 412 -1.00 -4.21 -27.92
C GLY A 412 -1.10 -3.59 -26.53
N THR A 413 -2.00 -4.12 -25.70
CA THR A 413 -2.18 -3.69 -24.32
C THR A 413 -0.90 -3.86 -23.49
N LEU A 414 -0.23 -4.99 -23.59
CA LEU A 414 1.00 -5.27 -22.85
C LEU A 414 2.21 -4.46 -23.34
N LYS A 415 2.23 -4.05 -24.62
CA LYS A 415 3.23 -3.07 -25.10
C LYS A 415 3.04 -1.69 -24.45
N ILE A 416 1.80 -1.26 -24.26
CA ILE A 416 1.50 -0.01 -23.54
C ILE A 416 1.98 -0.13 -22.08
N THR A 417 1.71 -1.26 -21.41
CA THR A 417 2.20 -1.53 -20.05
C THR A 417 3.73 -1.44 -19.97
N PHE A 418 4.45 -1.94 -20.97
CA PHE A 418 5.91 -1.78 -21.05
C PHE A 418 6.34 -0.31 -21.13
N VAL A 419 5.65 0.53 -21.89
CA VAL A 419 5.95 1.97 -21.98
C VAL A 419 5.79 2.63 -20.60
N PHE A 420 4.74 2.30 -19.84
CA PHE A 420 4.58 2.78 -18.46
C PHE A 420 5.74 2.33 -17.54
N ALA A 421 6.22 1.10 -17.69
CA ALA A 421 7.39 0.64 -16.95
C ALA A 421 8.66 1.45 -17.26
N LEU A 422 8.88 1.81 -18.53
CA LEU A 422 10.00 2.69 -18.93
C LEU A 422 9.88 4.10 -18.33
N VAL A 423 8.68 4.68 -18.33
CA VAL A 423 8.42 5.97 -17.68
C VAL A 423 8.71 5.86 -16.18
N GLY A 424 8.32 4.74 -15.55
CA GLY A 424 8.64 4.45 -14.14
C GLY A 424 10.14 4.41 -13.86
N CYS A 425 10.95 3.83 -14.74
CA CYS A 425 12.41 3.91 -14.65
C CYS A 425 12.91 5.37 -14.67
N GLY A 426 12.44 6.16 -15.62
CA GLY A 426 12.83 7.57 -15.76
C GLY A 426 12.49 8.40 -14.51
N LEU A 427 11.26 8.26 -14.00
CA LEU A 427 10.82 8.95 -12.79
C LEU A 427 11.57 8.49 -11.53
N THR A 428 11.91 7.21 -11.45
CA THR A 428 12.71 6.67 -10.33
C THR A 428 14.08 7.35 -10.23
N LEU A 429 14.67 7.79 -11.33
CA LEU A 429 15.96 8.49 -11.33
C LEU A 429 15.93 9.82 -10.59
N LEU A 430 14.75 10.46 -10.48
CA LEU A 430 14.55 11.70 -9.71
C LEU A 430 14.68 11.51 -8.20
N LEU A 431 14.55 10.29 -7.69
CA LEU A 431 14.54 10.00 -6.26
C LEU A 431 15.95 9.76 -5.72
N PRO A 432 16.26 10.20 -4.49
CA PRO A 432 17.48 9.80 -3.79
C PRO A 432 17.39 8.35 -3.31
N GLU A 433 18.53 7.76 -2.95
CA GLU A 433 18.60 6.45 -2.28
C GLU A 433 18.56 6.64 -0.77
N PRO A 434 17.53 6.15 -0.05
CA PRO A 434 17.42 6.32 1.40
C PRO A 434 18.00 5.16 2.22
N ALA A 435 18.35 4.04 1.59
CA ALA A 435 18.84 2.87 2.32
C ALA A 435 20.12 3.19 3.13
N GLY A 436 20.12 2.81 4.40
CA GLY A 436 21.25 3.02 5.31
C GLY A 436 21.41 4.46 5.82
N ARG A 437 20.49 5.38 5.51
CA ARG A 437 20.48 6.77 5.95
C ARG A 437 19.31 7.03 6.90
N SER A 438 19.43 7.96 7.84
CA SER A 438 18.33 8.32 8.74
C SER A 438 17.21 9.06 8.01
N LEU A 439 15.99 9.06 8.58
CA LEU A 439 14.86 9.82 8.01
C LEU A 439 15.16 11.31 7.97
N GLU A 440 15.82 11.81 9.00
CA GLU A 440 16.20 13.19 9.18
C GLU A 440 17.19 13.64 8.09
N GLU A 441 18.17 12.77 7.79
CA GLU A 441 19.18 13.01 6.75
C GLU A 441 18.57 12.98 5.34
N VAL A 442 17.76 11.98 5.03
CA VAL A 442 17.18 11.78 3.69
C VAL A 442 16.16 12.87 3.33
N SER A 443 15.36 13.29 4.31
CA SER A 443 14.35 14.35 4.13
C SER A 443 14.96 15.75 4.28
N HIS A 444 16.23 15.88 4.69
CA HIS A 444 16.86 17.17 4.99
C HIS A 444 16.08 18.02 6.00
N GLU A 445 15.30 17.39 6.90
CA GLU A 445 14.36 18.08 7.78
C GLU A 445 15.05 18.96 8.81
N ASP A 446 16.31 18.67 9.17
CA ASP A 446 17.10 19.46 10.11
C ASP A 446 17.35 20.89 9.62
N GLN A 447 17.31 21.14 8.31
CA GLN A 447 17.40 22.48 7.73
C GLN A 447 16.17 23.36 8.02
N TYR A 448 15.07 22.75 8.44
CA TYR A 448 13.79 23.40 8.75
C TYR A 448 13.46 23.38 10.23
N MET A 449 14.47 23.14 11.08
CA MET A 449 14.30 23.16 12.53
C MET A 449 14.14 24.60 13.03
N VAL A 450 13.07 24.84 13.79
CA VAL A 450 12.80 26.10 14.48
C VAL A 450 12.92 25.84 15.98
N PRO A 451 13.73 26.64 16.73
CA PRO A 451 13.81 26.52 18.18
C PRO A 451 12.42 26.67 18.80
N LEU A 452 12.15 25.94 19.88
CA LEU A 452 10.98 26.23 20.72
C LEU A 452 11.24 27.59 21.37
N SER A 453 10.34 28.55 21.18
CA SER A 453 10.36 29.78 21.96
C SER A 453 10.31 29.40 23.44
N ALA A 454 11.18 30.01 24.25
CA ALA A 454 11.08 29.84 25.70
C ALA A 454 9.65 30.13 26.13
N PRO A 455 9.07 29.37 27.10
CA PRO A 455 7.75 29.71 27.63
C PRO A 455 7.80 31.17 28.07
N GLU A 456 6.83 31.98 27.64
CA GLU A 456 6.68 33.33 28.16
C GLU A 456 6.68 33.23 29.67
N PRO A 457 7.49 34.03 30.39
CA PRO A 457 7.47 34.00 31.82
C PRO A 457 6.02 34.30 32.28
N VAL A 458 5.46 33.35 33.01
CA VAL A 458 4.16 33.56 33.65
C VAL A 458 4.33 34.83 34.48
N ALA A 459 3.66 35.91 34.08
CA ALA A 459 3.61 37.12 34.89
C ALA A 459 3.04 36.71 36.25
N VAL A 460 3.92 36.60 37.23
CA VAL A 460 3.50 36.50 38.64
C VAL A 460 2.88 37.85 38.94
N GLY A 461 1.56 37.90 38.92
CA GLY A 461 0.84 39.09 39.32
C GLY A 461 1.15 39.36 40.81
N ASP A 462 1.61 40.58 41.06
CA ASP A 462 1.76 41.17 42.41
C ASP A 462 0.40 41.27 43.11
#